data_df5105f561691d51f82fd081b2b11c52
#
_entry.id   df5105f561691d51f82fd081b2b11c52
#
_cell.length_a   1.000
_cell.length_b   1.000
_cell.length_c   1.000
_cell.angle_alpha   90.00
_cell.angle_beta   90.00
_cell.angle_gamma   90.00
#
_symmetry.space_group_name_H-M   'P 1'
#
loop_
_entity.id
_entity.type
_entity.pdbx_description
1 polymer ?
#
loop_
_entity_poly.entity_id
_entity_poly.type
_entity_poly.pdbx_seq_one_letter_code
_entity_poly.pdbx_strand_id
1 'polypeptide(L)'
;VDRVETLHPDRMLYVVDQRQALHFEQVFRAADMAGLMSEDRLEHIGFGTVNGTDGKPFKTREGGVLRLADLNRMALEEAEKRIGETGLSGDIGEEERARIAALVARAALRFADLQNVRTTNYVFDLERFTSFEGKTGPYLLYASVRIKSLLRRAKDAGHAPGQIRIESETERALVLALDGFANALEQSHAKRQPHILCEHVYTLAQAFSALYAAHPIANESDEALRTSRLGLCEAVLSQLEAG
;
A
#
# COMPACT_ATOMS: atom_id res chain seq x y z
N VAL A 1 5.87 -30.13 -14.56
CA VAL A 1 5.81 -31.51 -14.03
C VAL A 1 6.08 -31.45 -12.53
N ASP A 2 7.29 -31.22 -12.09
CA ASP A 2 7.72 -31.27 -10.68
C ASP A 2 6.81 -30.50 -9.71
N ARG A 3 6.46 -29.23 -10.02
CA ARG A 3 5.59 -28.42 -9.16
C ARG A 3 4.17 -28.98 -9.03
N VAL A 4 3.63 -29.56 -10.11
CA VAL A 4 2.29 -30.15 -10.09
C VAL A 4 2.29 -31.41 -9.24
N GLU A 5 3.29 -32.29 -9.43
CA GLU A 5 3.40 -33.55 -8.73
C GLU A 5 3.78 -33.43 -7.26
N THR A 6 4.59 -32.40 -6.91
CA THR A 6 5.07 -32.20 -5.54
C THR A 6 4.11 -31.36 -4.70
N LEU A 7 3.52 -30.29 -5.27
CA LEU A 7 2.76 -29.30 -4.53
C LEU A 7 1.24 -29.47 -4.67
N HIS A 8 0.77 -30.22 -5.67
CA HIS A 8 -0.64 -30.40 -5.99
C HIS A 8 -1.47 -29.10 -5.95
N PRO A 9 -1.02 -28.00 -6.60
CA PRO A 9 -1.64 -26.69 -6.45
C PRO A 9 -3.01 -26.65 -7.15
N ASP A 10 -3.96 -25.94 -6.57
CA ASP A 10 -5.24 -25.64 -7.23
C ASP A 10 -5.06 -24.74 -8.44
N ARG A 11 -4.13 -23.79 -8.36
CA ARG A 11 -3.77 -22.84 -9.41
C ARG A 11 -2.29 -22.47 -9.35
N MET A 12 -1.67 -22.26 -10.50
CA MET A 12 -0.30 -21.70 -10.60
C MET A 12 -0.30 -20.34 -11.25
N LEU A 13 0.30 -19.36 -10.55
CA LEU A 13 0.46 -17.99 -11.02
C LEU A 13 1.94 -17.77 -11.39
N TYR A 14 2.20 -17.34 -12.62
CA TYR A 14 3.52 -17.01 -13.11
C TYR A 14 3.65 -15.49 -13.23
N VAL A 15 4.28 -14.87 -12.22
CA VAL A 15 4.54 -13.44 -12.19
C VAL A 15 5.83 -13.16 -12.96
N VAL A 16 5.71 -12.81 -14.23
CA VAL A 16 6.84 -12.67 -15.17
C VAL A 16 6.58 -11.51 -16.12
N ASP A 17 7.64 -10.91 -16.66
CA ASP A 17 7.57 -9.83 -17.65
C ASP A 17 6.58 -10.14 -18.78
N GLN A 18 5.74 -9.16 -19.13
CA GLN A 18 4.69 -9.31 -20.14
C GLN A 18 5.22 -9.70 -21.54
N ARG A 19 6.49 -9.43 -21.84
CA ARG A 19 7.14 -9.84 -23.10
C ARG A 19 7.22 -11.35 -23.27
N GLN A 20 7.06 -12.12 -22.20
CA GLN A 20 7.04 -13.58 -22.23
C GLN A 20 5.63 -14.18 -22.38
N ALA A 21 4.59 -13.37 -22.62
CA ALA A 21 3.21 -13.84 -22.69
C ALA A 21 3.02 -15.00 -23.66
N LEU A 22 3.52 -14.89 -24.90
CA LEU A 22 3.42 -15.95 -25.89
C LEU A 22 4.11 -17.26 -25.45
N HIS A 23 5.27 -17.16 -24.77
CA HIS A 23 5.95 -18.33 -24.23
C HIS A 23 5.09 -19.05 -23.20
N PHE A 24 4.47 -18.32 -22.26
CA PHE A 24 3.60 -18.92 -21.25
C PHE A 24 2.32 -19.50 -21.85
N GLU A 25 1.70 -18.85 -22.84
CA GLU A 25 0.56 -19.41 -23.56
C GLU A 25 0.91 -20.77 -24.18
N GLN A 26 2.06 -20.89 -24.84
CA GLN A 26 2.52 -22.15 -25.42
C GLN A 26 2.80 -23.22 -24.35
N VAL A 27 3.42 -22.85 -23.22
CA VAL A 27 3.73 -23.77 -22.12
C VAL A 27 2.45 -24.26 -21.45
N PHE A 28 1.48 -23.38 -21.23
CA PHE A 28 0.19 -23.75 -20.60
C PHE A 28 -0.60 -24.71 -21.48
N ARG A 29 -0.70 -24.43 -22.78
CA ARG A 29 -1.32 -25.33 -23.76
C ARG A 29 -0.62 -26.68 -23.84
N ALA A 30 0.70 -26.71 -23.81
CA ALA A 30 1.46 -27.97 -23.79
C ALA A 30 1.24 -28.77 -22.50
N ALA A 31 1.12 -28.10 -21.35
CA ALA A 31 0.85 -28.75 -20.08
C ALA A 31 -0.55 -29.38 -20.05
N ASP A 32 -1.56 -28.70 -20.59
CA ASP A 32 -2.92 -29.20 -20.73
C ASP A 32 -2.98 -30.41 -21.69
N MET A 33 -2.40 -30.31 -22.84
CA MET A 33 -2.29 -31.42 -23.83
C MET A 33 -1.57 -32.65 -23.26
N ALA A 34 -0.62 -32.44 -22.36
CA ALA A 34 0.10 -33.53 -21.67
C ALA A 34 -0.66 -34.09 -20.45
N GLY A 35 -1.86 -33.61 -20.16
CA GLY A 35 -2.64 -34.02 -19.00
C GLY A 35 -2.02 -33.70 -17.64
N LEU A 36 -1.09 -32.75 -17.58
CA LEU A 36 -0.40 -32.36 -16.36
C LEU A 36 -1.25 -31.42 -15.50
N MET A 37 -1.84 -30.40 -16.13
CA MET A 37 -2.67 -29.40 -15.47
C MET A 37 -3.47 -28.65 -16.53
N SER A 38 -4.76 -28.43 -16.31
CA SER A 38 -5.62 -27.72 -17.26
C SER A 38 -5.23 -26.24 -17.41
N GLU A 39 -5.38 -25.69 -18.60
CA GLU A 39 -4.94 -24.35 -18.97
C GLU A 39 -5.60 -23.25 -18.09
N ASP A 40 -6.86 -23.44 -17.69
CA ASP A 40 -7.62 -22.51 -16.83
C ASP A 40 -7.06 -22.40 -15.39
N ARG A 41 -6.21 -23.33 -14.98
CA ARG A 41 -5.52 -23.33 -13.68
C ARG A 41 -4.13 -22.71 -13.73
N LEU A 42 -3.66 -22.33 -14.93
CA LEU A 42 -2.36 -21.70 -15.20
C LEU A 42 -2.58 -20.26 -15.62
N GLU A 43 -1.94 -19.31 -14.93
CA GLU A 43 -2.15 -17.89 -15.21
C GLU A 43 -0.82 -17.15 -15.31
N HIS A 44 -0.58 -16.44 -16.42
CA HIS A 44 0.53 -15.51 -16.57
C HIS A 44 0.14 -14.12 -16.09
N ILE A 45 0.76 -13.68 -15.01
CA ILE A 45 0.62 -12.32 -14.46
C ILE A 45 1.77 -11.49 -15.00
N GLY A 46 1.58 -10.94 -16.22
CA GLY A 46 2.57 -10.12 -16.88
C GLY A 46 2.73 -8.75 -16.21
N PHE A 47 3.96 -8.24 -16.12
CA PHE A 47 4.25 -6.90 -15.64
C PHE A 47 5.16 -6.13 -16.59
N GLY A 48 5.09 -4.79 -16.52
CA GLY A 48 5.93 -3.87 -17.27
C GLY A 48 7.30 -3.66 -16.65
N THR A 49 8.09 -2.75 -17.20
CA THR A 49 9.43 -2.43 -16.71
C THR A 49 9.42 -1.25 -15.75
N VAL A 50 10.33 -1.28 -14.79
CA VAL A 50 10.68 -0.15 -13.92
C VAL A 50 11.78 0.64 -14.62
N ASN A 51 11.53 1.92 -14.88
CA ASN A 51 12.44 2.80 -15.57
C ASN A 51 13.04 3.85 -14.62
N GLY A 52 14.22 4.33 -14.93
CA GLY A 52 14.79 5.53 -14.30
C GLY A 52 14.13 6.81 -14.80
N THR A 53 14.55 7.94 -14.23
CA THR A 53 14.06 9.28 -14.63
C THR A 53 14.40 9.66 -16.07
N ASP A 54 15.37 8.96 -16.69
CA ASP A 54 15.69 9.07 -18.12
C ASP A 54 14.77 8.23 -19.06
N GLY A 55 13.75 7.58 -18.49
CA GLY A 55 12.79 6.74 -19.20
C GLY A 55 13.36 5.39 -19.67
N LYS A 56 14.61 5.06 -19.34
CA LYS A 56 15.24 3.78 -19.66
C LYS A 56 15.14 2.81 -18.49
N PRO A 57 15.24 1.49 -18.72
CA PRO A 57 15.29 0.51 -17.64
C PRO A 57 16.32 0.92 -16.60
N PHE A 58 15.92 0.85 -15.33
CA PHE A 58 16.70 1.36 -14.20
C PHE A 58 18.08 0.68 -14.16
N LYS A 59 19.15 1.48 -14.16
CA LYS A 59 20.54 1.01 -14.14
C LYS A 59 21.26 1.57 -12.93
N THR A 60 22.27 0.84 -12.45
CA THR A 60 23.22 1.38 -11.46
C THR A 60 24.05 2.50 -12.07
N ARG A 61 24.64 3.37 -11.22
CA ARG A 61 25.57 4.43 -11.67
C ARG A 61 26.75 3.88 -12.49
N GLU A 62 27.10 2.62 -12.30
CA GLU A 62 28.17 1.92 -13.01
C GLU A 62 27.70 1.21 -14.31
N GLY A 63 26.43 1.43 -14.72
CA GLY A 63 25.89 0.89 -15.98
C GLY A 63 25.33 -0.54 -15.88
N GLY A 64 25.33 -1.17 -14.71
CA GLY A 64 24.71 -2.47 -14.47
C GLY A 64 23.18 -2.40 -14.22
N VAL A 65 22.51 -3.57 -14.19
CA VAL A 65 21.11 -3.66 -13.77
C VAL A 65 21.03 -3.41 -12.27
N LEU A 66 20.15 -2.51 -11.81
CA LEU A 66 19.93 -2.26 -10.40
C LEU A 66 19.33 -3.51 -9.75
N ARG A 67 20.02 -4.02 -8.74
CA ARG A 67 19.53 -5.16 -7.94
C ARG A 67 18.50 -4.67 -6.92
N LEU A 68 17.53 -5.50 -6.58
CA LEU A 68 16.55 -5.18 -5.55
C LEU A 68 17.20 -4.83 -4.19
N ALA A 69 18.31 -5.49 -3.86
CA ALA A 69 19.08 -5.18 -2.65
C ALA A 69 19.64 -3.75 -2.66
N ASP A 70 20.11 -3.26 -3.81
CA ASP A 70 20.62 -1.89 -3.94
C ASP A 70 19.47 -0.87 -3.83
N LEU A 71 18.32 -1.18 -4.43
CA LEU A 71 17.13 -0.36 -4.32
C LEU A 71 16.63 -0.24 -2.88
N ASN A 72 16.61 -1.37 -2.15
CA ASN A 72 16.26 -1.38 -0.73
C ASN A 72 17.23 -0.53 0.11
N ARG A 73 18.52 -0.62 -0.15
CA ARG A 73 19.55 0.19 0.55
C ARG A 73 19.34 1.68 0.26
N MET A 74 19.15 2.05 -1.00
CA MET A 74 18.91 3.45 -1.39
C MET A 74 17.62 4.01 -0.74
N ALA A 75 16.55 3.21 -0.68
CA ALA A 75 15.32 3.62 -0.05
C ALA A 75 15.46 3.77 1.47
N LEU A 76 16.28 2.93 2.11
CA LEU A 76 16.59 3.05 3.53
C LEU A 76 17.40 4.32 3.84
N GLU A 77 18.45 4.58 3.07
CA GLU A 77 19.27 5.79 3.20
C GLU A 77 18.43 7.08 3.04
N GLU A 78 17.53 7.11 2.05
CA GLU A 78 16.64 8.26 1.85
C GLU A 78 15.59 8.38 2.98
N ALA A 79 15.05 7.27 3.49
CA ALA A 79 14.13 7.28 4.61
C ALA A 79 14.80 7.78 5.90
N GLU A 80 16.04 7.37 6.19
CA GLU A 80 16.83 7.84 7.33
C GLU A 80 17.07 9.37 7.25
N LYS A 81 17.45 9.86 6.08
CA LYS A 81 17.63 11.29 5.82
C LYS A 81 16.33 12.07 6.07
N ARG A 82 15.20 11.61 5.53
CA ARG A 82 13.88 12.24 5.71
C ARG A 82 13.43 12.29 7.15
N ILE A 83 13.63 11.22 7.91
CA ILE A 83 13.31 11.17 9.34
C ILE A 83 14.18 12.17 10.11
N GLY A 84 15.46 12.31 9.73
CA GLY A 84 16.36 13.32 10.29
C GLY A 84 15.87 14.76 10.06
N GLU A 85 15.34 15.05 8.89
CA GLU A 85 14.82 16.38 8.51
C GLU A 85 13.52 16.76 9.25
N THR A 86 12.70 15.78 9.66
CA THR A 86 11.42 16.05 10.34
C THR A 86 11.53 16.42 11.81
N GLY A 87 12.75 16.48 12.36
CA GLY A 87 12.98 16.81 13.78
C GLY A 87 12.54 15.74 14.77
N LEU A 88 11.96 14.62 14.32
CA LEU A 88 11.59 13.46 15.16
C LEU A 88 12.81 12.76 15.78
N SER A 89 14.00 13.15 15.38
CA SER A 89 15.27 12.54 15.79
C SER A 89 15.69 12.87 17.24
N GLY A 90 15.04 13.84 17.91
CA GLY A 90 15.42 14.26 19.26
C GLY A 90 14.92 13.36 20.39
N ASP A 91 13.77 12.71 20.22
CA ASP A 91 13.04 12.03 21.28
C ASP A 91 13.07 10.49 21.20
N ILE A 92 13.59 9.93 20.10
CA ILE A 92 13.61 8.46 19.85
C ILE A 92 15.06 7.94 19.77
N GLY A 93 15.29 6.78 20.41
CA GLY A 93 16.58 6.11 20.36
C GLY A 93 17.00 5.68 18.94
N GLU A 94 18.30 5.47 18.75
CA GLU A 94 18.87 5.12 17.44
C GLU A 94 18.27 3.83 16.86
N GLU A 95 18.08 2.81 17.69
CA GLU A 95 17.48 1.53 17.28
C GLU A 95 16.03 1.69 16.78
N GLU A 96 15.23 2.47 17.48
CA GLU A 96 13.84 2.75 17.08
C GLU A 96 13.79 3.59 15.80
N ARG A 97 14.72 4.54 15.64
CA ARG A 97 14.86 5.33 14.40
C ARG A 97 15.18 4.44 13.21
N ALA A 98 16.14 3.52 13.36
CA ALA A 98 16.49 2.57 12.31
C ALA A 98 15.30 1.66 11.95
N ARG A 99 14.53 1.23 12.95
CA ARG A 99 13.31 0.44 12.75
C ARG A 99 12.26 1.21 11.97
N ILE A 100 12.01 2.47 12.30
CA ILE A 100 11.07 3.34 11.59
C ILE A 100 11.54 3.58 10.15
N ALA A 101 12.82 3.86 9.94
CA ALA A 101 13.39 4.05 8.60
C ALA A 101 13.18 2.81 7.71
N ALA A 102 13.39 1.63 8.26
CA ALA A 102 13.16 0.37 7.55
C ALA A 102 11.67 0.16 7.18
N LEU A 103 10.74 0.57 8.05
CA LEU A 103 9.29 0.52 7.76
C LEU A 103 8.92 1.52 6.65
N VAL A 104 9.42 2.75 6.74
CA VAL A 104 9.18 3.81 5.73
C VAL A 104 9.73 3.40 4.38
N ALA A 105 10.98 2.91 4.32
CA ALA A 105 11.60 2.43 3.08
C ALA A 105 10.80 1.30 2.43
N ARG A 106 10.36 0.33 3.23
CA ARG A 106 9.57 -0.81 2.76
C ARG A 106 8.20 -0.37 2.23
N ALA A 107 7.52 0.53 2.94
CA ALA A 107 6.24 1.08 2.50
C ALA A 107 6.40 1.89 1.21
N ALA A 108 7.44 2.72 1.11
CA ALA A 108 7.76 3.48 -0.09
C ALA A 108 7.92 2.58 -1.31
N LEU A 109 8.76 1.55 -1.23
CA LEU A 109 9.03 0.63 -2.33
C LEU A 109 7.79 -0.17 -2.74
N ARG A 110 7.10 -0.78 -1.77
CA ARG A 110 5.93 -1.61 -2.06
C ARG A 110 4.79 -0.80 -2.68
N PHE A 111 4.49 0.35 -2.10
CA PHE A 111 3.42 1.18 -2.60
C PHE A 111 3.77 1.80 -3.97
N ALA A 112 5.03 2.22 -4.17
CA ALA A 112 5.50 2.74 -5.46
C ALA A 112 5.31 1.73 -6.59
N ASP A 113 5.57 0.46 -6.33
CA ASP A 113 5.38 -0.61 -7.31
C ASP A 113 3.89 -0.95 -7.51
N LEU A 114 3.18 -1.23 -6.42
CA LEU A 114 1.82 -1.76 -6.47
C LEU A 114 0.75 -0.73 -6.89
N GLN A 115 1.01 0.59 -6.74
CA GLN A 115 0.05 1.63 -7.14
C GLN A 115 -0.06 1.84 -8.65
N ASN A 116 0.84 1.25 -9.44
CA ASN A 116 0.83 1.36 -10.89
C ASN A 116 0.03 0.22 -11.52
N VAL A 117 -0.57 0.48 -12.69
CA VAL A 117 -1.13 -0.59 -13.50
C VAL A 117 0.01 -1.53 -13.87
N ARG A 118 -0.02 -2.77 -13.40
CA ARG A 118 1.11 -3.71 -13.50
C ARG A 118 1.65 -3.94 -14.92
N THR A 119 0.81 -3.79 -15.94
CA THR A 119 1.19 -3.99 -17.35
C THR A 119 1.83 -2.76 -17.99
N THR A 120 1.86 -1.62 -17.31
CA THR A 120 2.49 -0.40 -17.81
C THR A 120 3.90 -0.26 -17.25
N ASN A 121 4.78 0.39 -18.05
CA ASN A 121 6.08 0.81 -17.56
C ASN A 121 5.90 2.04 -16.69
N TYR A 122 6.63 2.14 -15.59
CA TYR A 122 6.61 3.34 -14.74
C TYR A 122 8.01 3.84 -14.42
N VAL A 123 8.12 5.14 -14.13
CA VAL A 123 9.36 5.78 -13.71
C VAL A 123 9.46 5.70 -12.19
N PHE A 124 10.56 5.11 -11.72
CA PHE A 124 10.86 5.05 -10.29
C PHE A 124 11.62 6.31 -9.87
N ASP A 125 10.98 7.10 -9.04
CA ASP A 125 11.52 8.33 -8.44
C ASP A 125 11.59 8.14 -6.92
N LEU A 126 12.80 7.91 -6.41
CA LEU A 126 13.02 7.59 -5.00
C LEU A 126 12.63 8.76 -4.08
N GLU A 127 12.98 10.00 -4.43
CA GLU A 127 12.65 11.18 -3.63
C GLU A 127 11.15 11.37 -3.49
N ARG A 128 10.42 11.18 -4.58
CA ARG A 128 8.96 11.23 -4.59
C ARG A 128 8.34 10.13 -3.74
N PHE A 129 8.80 8.88 -3.89
CA PHE A 129 8.17 7.73 -3.24
C PHE A 129 8.46 7.63 -1.74
N THR A 130 9.54 8.23 -1.25
CA THR A 130 9.85 8.32 0.19
C THR A 130 9.23 9.54 0.87
N SER A 131 8.53 10.41 0.12
CA SER A 131 7.84 11.58 0.67
C SER A 131 6.69 11.16 1.59
N PHE A 132 6.50 11.90 2.69
CA PHE A 132 5.32 11.80 3.56
C PHE A 132 4.11 12.57 3.03
N GLU A 133 4.20 13.14 1.84
CA GLU A 133 3.14 13.86 1.15
C GLU A 133 2.82 13.20 -0.21
N GLY A 134 1.58 13.38 -0.67
CA GLY A 134 1.11 12.85 -1.93
C GLY A 134 0.75 11.35 -1.86
N LYS A 135 0.67 10.71 -3.02
CA LYS A 135 0.28 9.30 -3.13
C LYS A 135 1.49 8.38 -2.92
N THR A 136 1.83 8.14 -1.66
CA THR A 136 3.03 7.39 -1.24
C THR A 136 2.72 6.43 -0.08
N GLY A 137 3.53 5.38 0.06
CA GLY A 137 3.45 4.46 1.20
C GLY A 137 3.70 5.15 2.55
N PRO A 138 4.73 6.01 2.68
CA PRO A 138 4.96 6.79 3.90
C PRO A 138 3.79 7.70 4.29
N TYR A 139 3.04 8.27 3.34
CA TYR A 139 1.82 9.03 3.63
C TYR A 139 0.74 8.15 4.31
N LEU A 140 0.55 6.92 3.84
CA LEU A 140 -0.41 5.97 4.44
C LEU A 140 0.02 5.55 5.85
N LEU A 141 1.32 5.28 6.05
CA LEU A 141 1.87 5.01 7.38
C LEU A 141 1.63 6.19 8.33
N TYR A 142 1.90 7.41 7.86
CA TYR A 142 1.68 8.62 8.65
C TYR A 142 0.20 8.80 9.04
N ALA A 143 -0.74 8.57 8.10
CA ALA A 143 -2.16 8.58 8.39
C ALA A 143 -2.54 7.57 9.48
N SER A 144 -2.05 6.33 9.38
CA SER A 144 -2.29 5.28 10.38
C SER A 144 -1.72 5.63 11.76
N VAL A 145 -0.50 6.18 11.82
CA VAL A 145 0.14 6.62 13.07
C VAL A 145 -0.63 7.78 13.71
N ARG A 146 -1.11 8.72 12.89
CA ARG A 146 -1.96 9.83 13.37
C ARG A 146 -3.24 9.31 14.01
N ILE A 147 -3.93 8.36 13.37
CA ILE A 147 -5.15 7.75 13.91
C ILE A 147 -4.85 7.02 15.22
N LYS A 148 -3.82 6.18 15.26
CA LYS A 148 -3.40 5.47 16.47
C LYS A 148 -3.11 6.42 17.64
N SER A 149 -2.39 7.50 17.38
CA SER A 149 -2.08 8.52 18.39
C SER A 149 -3.34 9.23 18.88
N LEU A 150 -4.29 9.52 17.98
CA LEU A 150 -5.56 10.13 18.32
C LEU A 150 -6.40 9.19 19.21
N LEU A 151 -6.57 7.95 18.81
CA LEU A 151 -7.34 6.93 19.57
C LEU A 151 -6.72 6.67 20.95
N ARG A 152 -5.39 6.61 21.05
CA ARG A 152 -4.68 6.47 22.31
C ARG A 152 -4.96 7.65 23.25
N ARG A 153 -4.80 8.89 22.77
CA ARG A 153 -5.09 10.10 23.58
C ARG A 153 -6.55 10.16 24.02
N ALA A 154 -7.49 9.77 23.18
CA ALA A 154 -8.89 9.71 23.55
C ALA A 154 -9.13 8.67 24.65
N LYS A 155 -8.53 7.49 24.56
CA LYS A 155 -8.59 6.45 25.55
C LYS A 155 -7.99 6.89 26.90
N ASP A 156 -6.84 7.57 26.88
CA ASP A 156 -6.18 8.10 28.08
C ASP A 156 -7.04 9.18 28.76
N ALA A 157 -7.88 9.90 27.99
CA ALA A 157 -8.87 10.84 28.49
C ALA A 157 -10.21 10.19 28.91
N GLY A 158 -10.32 8.86 28.86
CA GLY A 158 -11.53 8.13 29.26
C GLY A 158 -12.60 8.06 28.16
N HIS A 159 -12.27 8.40 26.92
CA HIS A 159 -13.19 8.36 25.77
C HIS A 159 -13.01 7.07 24.97
N ALA A 160 -14.12 6.50 24.48
CA ALA A 160 -14.14 5.30 23.66
C ALA A 160 -14.87 5.54 22.32
N PRO A 161 -14.53 4.78 21.27
CA PRO A 161 -15.33 4.70 20.06
C PRO A 161 -16.77 4.26 20.35
N GLY A 162 -17.73 4.79 19.60
CA GLY A 162 -19.15 4.49 19.77
C GLY A 162 -19.90 4.37 18.45
N GLN A 163 -21.22 4.42 18.53
CA GLN A 163 -22.08 4.30 17.34
C GLN A 163 -21.86 5.45 16.37
N ILE A 164 -21.58 5.11 15.11
CA ILE A 164 -21.34 6.09 14.04
C ILE A 164 -22.67 6.81 13.70
N ARG A 165 -22.60 8.12 13.69
CA ARG A 165 -23.64 9.05 13.19
C ARG A 165 -23.01 9.94 12.15
N ILE A 166 -23.77 10.32 11.14
CA ILE A 166 -23.30 11.16 10.03
C ILE A 166 -24.00 12.50 10.13
N GLU A 167 -23.26 13.52 10.54
CA GLU A 167 -23.77 14.88 10.77
C GLU A 167 -23.14 15.91 9.80
N SER A 168 -22.14 15.52 9.02
CA SER A 168 -21.44 16.39 8.06
C SER A 168 -21.13 15.71 6.74
N GLU A 169 -20.86 16.52 5.71
CA GLU A 169 -20.47 16.03 4.39
C GLU A 169 -19.11 15.28 4.42
N THR A 170 -18.18 15.70 5.28
CA THR A 170 -16.88 15.01 5.42
C THR A 170 -17.03 13.65 6.09
N GLU A 171 -17.90 13.51 7.08
CA GLU A 171 -18.24 12.22 7.69
C GLU A 171 -18.94 11.31 6.67
N ARG A 172 -19.88 11.84 5.89
CA ARG A 172 -20.56 11.11 4.83
C ARG A 172 -19.57 10.62 3.76
N ALA A 173 -18.68 11.50 3.30
CA ALA A 173 -17.66 11.13 2.31
C ALA A 173 -16.73 10.01 2.83
N LEU A 174 -16.36 10.07 4.10
CA LEU A 174 -15.53 9.04 4.74
C LEU A 174 -16.26 7.70 4.84
N VAL A 175 -17.53 7.69 5.21
CA VAL A 175 -18.35 6.45 5.29
C VAL A 175 -18.51 5.82 3.90
N LEU A 176 -18.73 6.61 2.86
CA LEU A 176 -18.79 6.11 1.48
C LEU A 176 -17.45 5.55 1.01
N ALA A 177 -16.33 6.15 1.44
CA ALA A 177 -15.01 5.58 1.17
C ALA A 177 -14.81 4.24 1.92
N LEU A 178 -15.22 4.13 3.19
CA LEU A 178 -15.17 2.88 3.95
C LEU A 178 -15.99 1.76 3.31
N ASP A 179 -17.20 2.07 2.81
CA ASP A 179 -18.08 1.10 2.14
C ASP A 179 -17.47 0.49 0.86
N GLY A 180 -16.60 1.24 0.19
CA GLY A 180 -15.93 0.80 -1.04
C GLY A 180 -14.87 -0.29 -0.86
N PHE A 181 -14.42 -0.62 0.36
CA PHE A 181 -13.28 -1.50 0.61
C PHE A 181 -13.45 -2.92 0.05
N ALA A 182 -14.59 -3.55 0.33
CA ALA A 182 -14.86 -4.91 -0.12
C ALA A 182 -14.82 -5.01 -1.65
N ASN A 183 -15.45 -4.06 -2.35
CA ASN A 183 -15.41 -4.00 -3.80
C ASN A 183 -13.99 -3.77 -4.34
N ALA A 184 -13.21 -2.89 -3.73
CA ALA A 184 -11.82 -2.66 -4.13
C ALA A 184 -10.97 -3.92 -3.98
N LEU A 185 -11.14 -4.66 -2.89
CA LEU A 185 -10.45 -5.92 -2.64
C LEU A 185 -10.84 -7.00 -3.66
N GLU A 186 -12.14 -7.19 -3.90
CA GLU A 186 -12.66 -8.14 -4.89
C GLU A 186 -12.16 -7.83 -6.31
N GLN A 187 -12.24 -6.57 -6.74
CA GLN A 187 -11.77 -6.15 -8.05
C GLN A 187 -10.25 -6.30 -8.20
N SER A 188 -9.48 -5.94 -7.16
CA SER A 188 -8.03 -6.11 -7.12
C SER A 188 -7.65 -7.60 -7.28
N HIS A 189 -8.32 -8.47 -6.55
CA HIS A 189 -8.11 -9.92 -6.61
C HIS A 189 -8.55 -10.49 -7.98
N ALA A 190 -9.78 -10.21 -8.43
CA ALA A 190 -10.32 -10.78 -9.66
C ALA A 190 -9.49 -10.38 -10.90
N LYS A 191 -9.03 -9.13 -10.95
CA LYS A 191 -8.23 -8.59 -12.08
C LYS A 191 -6.72 -8.79 -11.91
N ARG A 192 -6.24 -9.31 -10.77
CA ARG A 192 -4.80 -9.33 -10.43
C ARG A 192 -4.16 -7.94 -10.55
N GLN A 193 -4.85 -6.91 -10.09
CA GLN A 193 -4.46 -5.50 -10.20
C GLN A 193 -4.39 -4.82 -8.84
N PRO A 194 -3.28 -4.95 -8.10
CA PRO A 194 -3.10 -4.36 -6.76
C PRO A 194 -3.33 -2.85 -6.71
N HIS A 195 -3.10 -2.13 -7.81
CA HIS A 195 -3.28 -0.68 -7.86
C HIS A 195 -4.72 -0.24 -7.52
N ILE A 196 -5.72 -1.09 -7.73
CA ILE A 196 -7.11 -0.80 -7.37
C ILE A 196 -7.25 -0.66 -5.83
N LEU A 197 -6.62 -1.57 -5.08
CA LEU A 197 -6.60 -1.49 -3.62
C LEU A 197 -5.74 -0.31 -3.14
N CYS A 198 -4.58 -0.08 -3.75
CA CYS A 198 -3.73 1.09 -3.45
C CYS A 198 -4.46 2.42 -3.66
N GLU A 199 -5.27 2.54 -4.72
CA GLU A 199 -6.11 3.72 -4.96
C GLU A 199 -7.15 3.90 -3.87
N HIS A 200 -7.80 2.80 -3.48
CA HIS A 200 -8.82 2.82 -2.44
C HIS A 200 -8.25 3.27 -1.09
N VAL A 201 -7.16 2.66 -0.60
CA VAL A 201 -6.57 3.02 0.70
C VAL A 201 -6.03 4.45 0.71
N TYR A 202 -5.54 4.94 -0.43
CA TYR A 202 -5.14 6.33 -0.57
C TYR A 202 -6.35 7.28 -0.49
N THR A 203 -7.42 6.98 -1.20
CA THR A 203 -8.68 7.75 -1.16
C THR A 203 -9.27 7.77 0.26
N LEU A 204 -9.25 6.64 0.95
CA LEU A 204 -9.68 6.53 2.34
C LEU A 204 -8.84 7.41 3.27
N ALA A 205 -7.51 7.39 3.14
CA ALA A 205 -6.61 8.24 3.92
C ALA A 205 -6.82 9.74 3.64
N GLN A 206 -7.14 10.12 2.40
CA GLN A 206 -7.49 11.50 2.05
C GLN A 206 -8.83 11.92 2.68
N ALA A 207 -9.86 11.07 2.61
CA ALA A 207 -11.16 11.34 3.23
C ALA A 207 -11.04 11.49 4.76
N PHE A 208 -10.22 10.65 5.40
CA PHE A 208 -9.89 10.81 6.81
C PHE A 208 -9.16 12.14 7.08
N SER A 209 -8.19 12.52 6.26
CA SER A 209 -7.46 13.78 6.43
C SER A 209 -8.39 15.00 6.31
N ALA A 210 -9.39 14.94 5.42
CA ALA A 210 -10.41 15.97 5.28
C ALA A 210 -11.29 16.08 6.52
N LEU A 211 -11.75 14.94 7.06
CA LEU A 211 -12.52 14.91 8.32
C LEU A 211 -11.69 15.49 9.48
N TYR A 212 -10.43 15.07 9.61
CA TYR A 212 -9.53 15.49 10.67
C TYR A 212 -9.25 17.00 10.64
N ALA A 213 -9.17 17.58 9.44
CA ALA A 213 -8.98 19.03 9.26
C ALA A 213 -10.25 19.85 9.54
N ALA A 214 -11.42 19.29 9.23
CA ALA A 214 -12.69 20.00 9.35
C ALA A 214 -13.28 19.98 10.77
N HIS A 215 -12.97 18.97 11.57
CA HIS A 215 -13.64 18.74 12.85
C HIS A 215 -12.67 18.38 13.97
N PRO A 216 -12.89 18.89 15.21
CA PRO A 216 -12.26 18.33 16.40
C PRO A 216 -12.77 16.89 16.58
N ILE A 217 -11.88 15.95 16.91
CA ILE A 217 -12.27 14.55 17.13
C ILE A 217 -12.14 14.24 18.63
N ALA A 218 -10.92 14.19 19.15
CA ALA A 218 -10.68 13.86 20.56
C ALA A 218 -11.15 14.97 21.52
N ASN A 219 -11.16 16.22 21.06
CA ASN A 219 -11.55 17.41 21.86
C ASN A 219 -12.98 17.89 21.51
N GLU A 220 -13.79 17.08 20.82
CA GLU A 220 -15.18 17.42 20.58
C GLU A 220 -15.94 17.47 21.91
N SER A 221 -16.69 18.55 22.13
CA SER A 221 -17.44 18.77 23.36
C SER A 221 -18.72 17.93 23.45
N ASP A 222 -19.38 17.70 22.32
CA ASP A 222 -20.51 16.79 22.22
C ASP A 222 -20.03 15.33 22.29
N GLU A 223 -20.46 14.63 23.35
CA GLU A 223 -20.08 13.25 23.61
C GLU A 223 -20.53 12.31 22.48
N ALA A 224 -21.73 12.51 21.93
CA ALA A 224 -22.25 11.65 20.87
C ALA A 224 -21.48 11.83 19.57
N LEU A 225 -21.10 13.05 19.21
CA LEU A 225 -20.24 13.34 18.06
C LEU A 225 -18.82 12.83 18.28
N ARG A 226 -18.26 13.04 19.45
CA ARG A 226 -16.92 12.57 19.81
C ARG A 226 -16.80 11.06 19.66
N THR A 227 -17.69 10.30 20.29
CA THR A 227 -17.70 8.83 20.22
C THR A 227 -17.94 8.31 18.82
N SER A 228 -18.82 8.96 18.04
CA SER A 228 -19.06 8.67 16.62
C SER A 228 -17.81 8.84 15.77
N ARG A 229 -17.11 9.97 15.88
CA ARG A 229 -15.88 10.26 15.14
C ARG A 229 -14.72 9.35 15.54
N LEU A 230 -14.64 8.96 16.81
CA LEU A 230 -13.69 7.93 17.25
C LEU A 230 -14.00 6.57 16.62
N GLY A 231 -15.28 6.20 16.46
CA GLY A 231 -15.70 5.01 15.74
C GLY A 231 -15.30 5.03 14.27
N LEU A 232 -15.45 6.19 13.60
CA LEU A 232 -14.95 6.38 12.24
C LEU A 232 -13.43 6.20 12.16
N CYS A 233 -12.68 6.76 13.10
CA CYS A 233 -11.22 6.59 13.16
C CYS A 233 -10.80 5.13 13.30
N GLU A 234 -11.49 4.36 14.16
CA GLU A 234 -11.23 2.93 14.35
C GLU A 234 -11.51 2.12 13.08
N ALA A 235 -12.63 2.40 12.39
CA ALA A 235 -12.98 1.76 11.13
C ALA A 235 -11.94 2.06 10.02
N VAL A 236 -11.51 3.33 9.91
CA VAL A 236 -10.44 3.71 8.95
C VAL A 236 -9.15 2.99 9.26
N LEU A 237 -8.72 2.98 10.53
CA LEU A 237 -7.48 2.31 10.92
C LEU A 237 -7.51 0.83 10.56
N SER A 238 -8.62 0.15 10.86
CA SER A 238 -8.81 -1.27 10.54
C SER A 238 -8.64 -1.55 9.03
N GLN A 239 -9.19 -0.71 8.16
CA GLN A 239 -9.05 -0.89 6.71
C GLN A 239 -7.65 -0.50 6.20
N LEU A 240 -7.00 0.53 6.76
CA LEU A 240 -5.62 0.87 6.41
C LEU A 240 -4.61 -0.19 6.84
N GLU A 241 -4.91 -0.96 7.90
CA GLU A 241 -4.06 -2.07 8.35
C GLU A 241 -4.30 -3.36 7.55
N ALA A 242 -5.48 -3.53 6.98
CA ALA A 242 -5.86 -4.69 6.17
C ALA A 242 -5.46 -4.56 4.69
N GLY A 243 -5.41 -3.34 4.17
CA GLY A 243 -5.10 -3.03 2.76
C GLY A 243 -3.64 -2.71 2.54
#